data_2e7e4ed56f2fc2417d458a233945ff91
#
_entry.id   2e7e4ed56f2fc2417d458a233945ff91
#
_cell.length_a   1.000
_cell.length_b   1.000
_cell.length_c   1.000
_cell.angle_alpha   90.00
_cell.angle_beta   90.00
_cell.angle_gamma   90.00
#
_symmetry.space_group_name_H-M   'P 1'
#
loop_
_entity.id
_entity.type
_entity.pdbx_description
1 polymer ?
#
loop_
_entity_poly.entity_id
_entity_poly.type
_entity_poly.pdbx_seq_one_letter_code
_entity_poly.pdbx_strand_id
1 'polypeptide(L)'
;MSIVNWEKANEQSSHFKNSSPIKWAFTKEFLDKDLYQELYDTYPKFDNTSWNTTDNEEKLSYRKFWKRDEGGYYQDGSPRELNLIPEYDSRYSEAWNKFMSHMWSEEFIKKLRDFSGVEVTNLRHFCFMYARQNGFQSTHIHNISDKTLIIFVYFSKNWEKGDPGGTYLSDASDDSKIIFEPNDLDNTALFVLDGPHAAHGMRKITKDVERRGIQLTYEPYSETDGWYGARKRKPFEAIDL
;
A
#
# COMPACT_ATOMS: atom_id res chain seq x y z
N MET A 1 9.55 -20.06 10.75
CA MET A 1 10.20 -18.81 10.28
C MET A 1 9.12 -17.75 10.18
N SER A 2 9.28 -16.62 10.84
CA SER A 2 8.29 -15.54 10.78
C SER A 2 8.42 -14.83 9.43
N ILE A 3 7.31 -14.57 8.74
CA ILE A 3 7.33 -13.82 7.46
C ILE A 3 7.63 -12.35 7.69
N VAL A 4 7.06 -11.79 8.76
CA VAL A 4 7.22 -10.39 9.14
C VAL A 4 8.01 -10.27 10.44
N ASN A 5 8.95 -9.36 10.47
CA ASN A 5 9.68 -8.99 11.67
C ASN A 5 8.84 -8.06 12.56
N TRP A 6 7.92 -8.68 13.31
CA TRP A 6 7.03 -7.93 14.20
C TRP A 6 7.75 -7.26 15.38
N GLU A 7 8.94 -7.72 15.75
CA GLU A 7 9.74 -7.05 16.77
C GLU A 7 10.10 -5.64 16.29
N LYS A 8 10.68 -5.54 15.10
CA LYS A 8 11.01 -4.25 14.47
C LYS A 8 9.78 -3.38 14.18
N ALA A 9 8.72 -3.97 13.66
CA ALA A 9 7.50 -3.23 13.41
C ALA A 9 6.92 -2.62 14.70
N ASN A 10 6.87 -3.40 15.78
CA ASN A 10 6.28 -2.97 17.04
C ASN A 10 7.06 -1.85 17.76
N GLU A 11 8.36 -1.67 17.47
CA GLU A 11 9.12 -0.49 17.91
C GLU A 11 8.44 0.81 17.46
N GLN A 12 7.69 0.79 16.34
CA GLN A 12 7.01 1.92 15.76
C GLN A 12 5.53 2.05 16.16
N SER A 13 4.96 1.10 16.89
CA SER A 13 3.53 1.09 17.25
C SER A 13 3.10 2.34 18.01
N SER A 14 3.92 2.77 19.00
CA SER A 14 3.64 3.99 19.77
C SER A 14 3.67 5.24 18.88
N HIS A 15 4.63 5.33 17.97
CA HIS A 15 4.69 6.43 17.02
C HIS A 15 3.45 6.45 16.13
N PHE A 16 3.07 5.31 15.54
CA PHE A 16 1.87 5.21 14.71
C PHE A 16 0.62 5.70 15.44
N LYS A 17 0.39 5.21 16.68
CA LYS A 17 -0.81 5.52 17.46
C LYS A 17 -0.92 7.00 17.86
N ASN A 18 0.23 7.67 18.03
CA ASN A 18 0.29 9.04 18.56
C ASN A 18 0.61 10.11 17.51
N SER A 19 0.97 9.72 16.27
CA SER A 19 1.24 10.69 15.20
C SER A 19 0.02 11.50 14.83
N SER A 20 0.23 12.79 14.53
CA SER A 20 -0.79 13.74 14.10
C SER A 20 -0.15 14.75 13.15
N PRO A 21 -0.85 15.25 12.13
CA PRO A 21 -2.26 14.98 11.79
C PRO A 21 -2.50 13.64 11.10
N ILE A 22 -1.47 12.97 10.62
CA ILE A 22 -1.54 11.66 9.96
C ILE A 22 -1.02 10.60 10.93
N LYS A 23 -1.72 9.48 11.04
CA LYS A 23 -1.18 8.28 11.71
C LYS A 23 -0.34 7.50 10.71
N TRP A 24 0.95 7.39 11.00
CA TRP A 24 1.90 6.69 10.14
C TRP A 24 3.04 6.08 10.93
N ALA A 25 3.71 5.11 10.35
CA ALA A 25 4.96 4.56 10.87
C ALA A 25 5.81 4.02 9.72
N PHE A 26 7.11 4.07 9.90
CA PHE A 26 8.07 3.50 8.96
C PHE A 26 8.99 2.53 9.68
N THR A 27 9.17 1.34 9.13
CA THR A 27 10.05 0.30 9.68
C THR A 27 11.02 -0.22 8.65
N LYS A 28 12.22 -0.51 9.09
CA LYS A 28 13.26 -1.21 8.32
C LYS A 28 13.27 -2.69 8.69
N GLU A 29 13.87 -3.51 7.83
CA GLU A 29 13.95 -4.96 8.04
C GLU A 29 12.58 -5.58 8.33
N PHE A 30 11.58 -5.14 7.54
CA PHE A 30 10.18 -5.52 7.77
C PHE A 30 9.92 -7.00 7.57
N LEU A 31 10.55 -7.61 6.56
CA LEU A 31 10.41 -9.02 6.27
C LEU A 31 11.64 -9.81 6.75
N ASP A 32 11.42 -11.09 7.04
CA ASP A 32 12.53 -12.04 7.18
C ASP A 32 13.49 -11.90 6.01
N LYS A 33 14.79 -11.92 6.29
CA LYS A 33 15.82 -11.60 5.31
C LYS A 33 15.85 -12.56 4.12
N ASP A 34 15.70 -13.87 4.39
CA ASP A 34 15.79 -14.89 3.35
C ASP A 34 14.53 -14.85 2.47
N LEU A 35 13.37 -14.72 3.09
CA LEU A 35 12.12 -14.53 2.36
C LEU A 35 12.14 -13.23 1.54
N TYR A 36 12.62 -12.13 2.12
CA TYR A 36 12.75 -10.87 1.39
C TYR A 36 13.60 -11.04 0.13
N GLN A 37 14.74 -11.71 0.23
CA GLN A 37 15.61 -11.92 -0.94
C GLN A 37 14.91 -12.77 -2.02
N GLU A 38 14.17 -13.80 -1.63
CA GLU A 38 13.40 -14.62 -2.58
C GLU A 38 12.28 -13.82 -3.26
N LEU A 39 11.55 -13.00 -2.51
CA LEU A 39 10.53 -12.09 -3.04
C LEU A 39 11.13 -11.03 -3.97
N TYR A 40 12.27 -10.48 -3.61
CA TYR A 40 13.01 -9.51 -4.45
C TYR A 40 13.45 -10.12 -5.79
N ASP A 41 14.03 -11.31 -5.77
CA ASP A 41 14.55 -11.99 -6.97
C ASP A 41 13.42 -12.45 -7.90
N THR A 42 12.27 -12.78 -7.32
CA THR A 42 11.07 -13.23 -8.05
C THR A 42 10.00 -12.14 -8.20
N TYR A 43 10.33 -10.88 -7.92
CA TYR A 43 9.41 -9.77 -8.11
C TYR A 43 8.94 -9.74 -9.58
N PRO A 44 7.61 -9.56 -9.85
CA PRO A 44 7.09 -9.59 -11.21
C PRO A 44 7.83 -8.64 -12.13
N LYS A 45 8.40 -9.18 -13.20
CA LYS A 45 9.09 -8.36 -14.20
C LYS A 45 8.11 -7.41 -14.86
N PHE A 46 8.57 -6.18 -15.05
CA PHE A 46 7.78 -5.21 -15.79
C PHE A 46 7.67 -5.62 -17.27
N ASP A 47 6.46 -5.58 -17.78
CA ASP A 47 6.15 -5.68 -19.20
C ASP A 47 4.97 -4.75 -19.52
N ASN A 48 4.89 -4.28 -20.77
CA ASN A 48 3.88 -3.31 -21.17
C ASN A 48 2.48 -3.92 -21.35
N THR A 49 2.32 -5.22 -21.23
CA THR A 49 1.06 -5.90 -21.54
C THR A 49 0.30 -6.36 -20.31
N SER A 50 1.02 -6.77 -19.25
CA SER A 50 0.42 -7.31 -18.03
C SER A 50 0.35 -6.32 -16.86
N TRP A 51 0.88 -5.11 -17.05
CA TRP A 51 0.83 -4.03 -16.06
C TRP A 51 -0.15 -2.94 -16.48
N ASN A 52 -1.00 -2.54 -15.56
CA ASN A 52 -1.87 -1.38 -15.75
C ASN A 52 -1.03 -0.11 -15.69
N THR A 53 -0.95 0.59 -16.80
CA THR A 53 -0.23 1.86 -16.91
C THR A 53 -1.16 3.02 -16.58
N THR A 54 -0.70 3.93 -15.74
CA THR A 54 -1.27 5.27 -15.62
C THR A 54 -0.21 6.24 -16.10
N ASP A 55 -0.53 7.01 -17.13
CA ASP A 55 0.34 8.02 -17.75
C ASP A 55 -0.52 9.25 -18.10
N ASN A 56 -0.49 10.24 -17.21
CA ASN A 56 -1.21 11.49 -17.36
C ASN A 56 -0.48 12.61 -16.58
N GLU A 57 -1.06 13.80 -16.51
CA GLU A 57 -0.47 14.96 -15.84
C GLU A 57 -0.27 14.77 -14.33
N GLU A 58 -1.01 13.86 -13.70
CA GLU A 58 -0.97 13.64 -12.26
C GLU A 58 -0.10 12.44 -11.87
N LYS A 59 0.18 11.53 -12.82
CA LYS A 59 0.81 10.26 -12.48
C LYS A 59 1.45 9.55 -13.65
N LEU A 60 2.66 9.07 -13.43
CA LEU A 60 3.33 8.07 -14.25
C LEU A 60 3.76 6.89 -13.37
N SER A 61 3.01 5.82 -13.40
CA SER A 61 3.29 4.61 -12.63
C SER A 61 2.60 3.38 -13.20
N TYR A 62 3.04 2.21 -12.73
CA TYR A 62 2.55 0.94 -13.22
C TYR A 62 2.07 0.10 -12.04
N ARG A 63 0.95 -0.59 -12.20
CA ARG A 63 0.35 -1.45 -11.20
C ARG A 63 0.00 -2.81 -11.77
N LYS A 64 0.22 -3.86 -10.98
CA LYS A 64 -0.23 -5.22 -11.28
C LYS A 64 -0.93 -5.78 -10.07
N PHE A 65 -2.19 -6.16 -10.26
CA PHE A 65 -3.02 -6.63 -9.15
C PHE A 65 -2.95 -8.14 -9.03
N TRP A 66 -2.97 -8.62 -7.78
CA TRP A 66 -3.32 -10.01 -7.50
C TRP A 66 -4.71 -10.30 -8.08
N LYS A 67 -5.03 -11.59 -8.26
CA LYS A 67 -6.33 -12.02 -8.78
C LYS A 67 -7.47 -11.34 -7.99
N ARG A 68 -8.45 -10.82 -8.72
CA ARG A 68 -9.65 -10.20 -8.17
C ARG A 68 -10.88 -10.77 -8.87
N ASP A 69 -12.03 -10.74 -8.19
CA ASP A 69 -13.29 -11.07 -8.82
C ASP A 69 -13.68 -10.04 -9.92
N GLU A 70 -14.67 -10.36 -10.71
CA GLU A 70 -15.15 -9.47 -11.77
C GLU A 70 -16.02 -8.32 -11.25
N GLY A 71 -16.18 -8.21 -9.93
CA GLY A 71 -17.07 -7.25 -9.29
C GLY A 71 -18.53 -7.70 -9.39
N GLY A 72 -19.42 -6.73 -9.49
CA GLY A 72 -20.87 -6.95 -9.53
C GLY A 72 -21.59 -5.72 -9.04
N TYR A 73 -22.83 -5.90 -8.59
CA TYR A 73 -23.63 -4.83 -8.03
C TYR A 73 -24.17 -5.20 -6.66
N TYR A 74 -24.28 -4.24 -5.75
CA TYR A 74 -25.01 -4.40 -4.51
C TYR A 74 -26.52 -4.45 -4.79
N GLN A 75 -27.33 -4.84 -3.78
CA GLN A 75 -28.78 -4.93 -3.94
C GLN A 75 -29.43 -3.58 -4.29
N ASP A 76 -28.79 -2.47 -3.91
CA ASP A 76 -29.22 -1.11 -4.25
C ASP A 76 -28.81 -0.67 -5.66
N GLY A 77 -28.20 -1.57 -6.44
CA GLY A 77 -27.74 -1.29 -7.81
C GLY A 77 -26.40 -0.54 -7.89
N SER A 78 -25.76 -0.23 -6.78
CA SER A 78 -24.42 0.36 -6.80
C SER A 78 -23.37 -0.67 -7.19
N PRO A 79 -22.31 -0.31 -7.93
CA PRO A 79 -21.27 -1.24 -8.31
C PRO A 79 -20.47 -1.73 -7.11
N ARG A 80 -20.29 -3.06 -7.03
CA ARG A 80 -19.37 -3.66 -6.05
C ARG A 80 -17.93 -3.37 -6.47
N GLU A 81 -17.10 -3.10 -5.49
CA GLU A 81 -15.67 -3.10 -5.75
C GLU A 81 -15.15 -4.52 -5.96
N LEU A 82 -14.17 -4.63 -6.84
CA LEU A 82 -13.49 -5.90 -7.09
C LEU A 82 -12.84 -6.41 -5.81
N ASN A 83 -13.25 -7.60 -5.36
CA ASN A 83 -12.66 -8.23 -4.18
C ASN A 83 -11.42 -9.03 -4.55
N LEU A 84 -10.44 -9.01 -3.66
CA LEU A 84 -9.27 -9.86 -3.77
C LEU A 84 -9.69 -11.34 -3.64
N ILE A 85 -9.18 -12.18 -4.54
CA ILE A 85 -9.30 -13.63 -4.45
C ILE A 85 -7.99 -14.18 -3.88
N PRO A 86 -7.96 -14.65 -2.61
CA PRO A 86 -6.73 -15.04 -1.91
C PRO A 86 -6.26 -16.46 -2.25
N GLU A 87 -6.53 -16.90 -3.47
CA GLU A 87 -6.14 -18.21 -3.96
C GLU A 87 -4.73 -18.20 -4.54
N TYR A 88 -4.14 -19.40 -4.63
CA TYR A 88 -2.88 -19.62 -5.32
C TYR A 88 -2.96 -19.11 -6.76
N ASP A 89 -1.94 -18.36 -7.16
CA ASP A 89 -1.84 -17.78 -8.50
C ASP A 89 -0.53 -18.21 -9.15
N SER A 90 -0.63 -19.10 -10.14
CA SER A 90 0.53 -19.67 -10.85
C SER A 90 1.34 -18.66 -11.66
N ARG A 91 0.86 -17.43 -11.81
CA ARG A 91 1.61 -16.32 -12.43
C ARG A 91 2.77 -15.84 -11.54
N TYR A 92 2.75 -16.19 -10.26
CA TYR A 92 3.73 -15.75 -9.26
C TYR A 92 4.47 -16.93 -8.65
N SER A 93 5.66 -16.66 -8.08
CA SER A 93 6.45 -17.69 -7.40
C SER A 93 5.76 -18.23 -6.16
N GLU A 94 6.23 -19.37 -5.68
CA GLU A 94 5.75 -19.98 -4.42
C GLU A 94 5.93 -19.02 -3.23
N ALA A 95 7.04 -18.27 -3.19
CA ALA A 95 7.28 -17.27 -2.15
C ALA A 95 6.22 -16.17 -2.15
N TRP A 96 5.82 -15.66 -3.31
CA TRP A 96 4.77 -14.66 -3.42
C TRP A 96 3.41 -15.21 -3.01
N ASN A 97 3.09 -16.46 -3.37
CA ASN A 97 1.87 -17.12 -2.96
C ASN A 97 1.82 -17.32 -1.43
N LYS A 98 2.92 -17.76 -0.83
CA LYS A 98 3.07 -17.88 0.62
C LYS A 98 2.95 -16.53 1.33
N PHE A 99 3.60 -15.50 0.80
CA PHE A 99 3.52 -14.15 1.33
C PHE A 99 2.08 -13.62 1.28
N MET A 100 1.40 -13.75 0.14
CA MET A 100 0.02 -13.32 -0.03
C MET A 100 -0.93 -14.04 0.95
N SER A 101 -0.82 -15.36 1.08
CA SER A 101 -1.59 -16.15 2.03
C SER A 101 -1.39 -15.68 3.47
N HIS A 102 -0.15 -15.35 3.85
CA HIS A 102 0.13 -14.80 5.17
C HIS A 102 -0.49 -13.42 5.38
N MET A 103 -0.36 -12.51 4.40
CA MET A 103 -0.96 -11.18 4.49
C MET A 103 -2.50 -11.23 4.60
N TRP A 104 -3.13 -12.27 4.05
CA TRP A 104 -4.56 -12.52 4.18
C TRP A 104 -4.96 -13.17 5.51
N SER A 105 -4.03 -13.77 6.23
CA SER A 105 -4.33 -14.59 7.41
C SER A 105 -4.87 -13.78 8.59
N GLU A 106 -5.76 -14.39 9.38
CA GLU A 106 -6.27 -13.81 10.62
C GLU A 106 -5.13 -13.51 11.63
N GLU A 107 -4.08 -14.33 11.64
CA GLU A 107 -2.91 -14.10 12.48
C GLU A 107 -2.24 -12.76 12.15
N PHE A 108 -2.01 -12.48 10.87
CA PHE A 108 -1.41 -11.22 10.44
C PHE A 108 -2.33 -10.04 10.75
N ILE A 109 -3.61 -10.16 10.42
CA ILE A 109 -4.62 -9.11 10.65
C ILE A 109 -4.75 -8.81 12.14
N LYS A 110 -4.71 -9.82 13.00
CA LYS A 110 -4.70 -9.62 14.46
C LYS A 110 -3.46 -8.82 14.91
N LYS A 111 -2.27 -9.22 14.46
CA LYS A 111 -1.03 -8.47 14.78
C LYS A 111 -1.08 -7.04 14.26
N LEU A 112 -1.70 -6.82 13.10
CA LEU A 112 -1.88 -5.49 12.53
C LEU A 112 -2.83 -4.61 13.36
N ARG A 113 -3.91 -5.19 13.91
CA ARG A 113 -4.78 -4.50 14.88
C ARG A 113 -4.03 -4.16 16.16
N ASP A 114 -3.27 -5.11 16.71
CA ASP A 114 -2.48 -4.91 17.93
C ASP A 114 -1.43 -3.78 17.74
N PHE A 115 -0.78 -3.76 16.57
CA PHE A 115 0.18 -2.71 16.18
C PHE A 115 -0.47 -1.35 16.05
N SER A 116 -1.55 -1.26 15.27
CA SER A 116 -2.11 0.03 14.82
C SER A 116 -3.21 0.58 15.73
N GLY A 117 -3.91 -0.28 16.44
CA GLY A 117 -5.16 0.07 17.14
C GLY A 117 -6.34 0.32 16.19
N VAL A 118 -6.22 -0.05 14.91
CA VAL A 118 -7.28 0.12 13.91
C VAL A 118 -8.04 -1.19 13.71
N GLU A 119 -9.37 -1.12 13.73
CA GLU A 119 -10.27 -2.27 13.63
C GLU A 119 -10.40 -2.76 12.18
N VAL A 120 -9.31 -3.21 11.58
CA VAL A 120 -9.31 -3.85 10.27
C VAL A 120 -9.65 -5.33 10.39
N THR A 121 -10.36 -5.88 9.41
CA THR A 121 -10.75 -7.31 9.41
C THR A 121 -10.27 -8.06 8.19
N ASN A 122 -10.10 -7.39 7.05
CA ASN A 122 -9.83 -8.05 5.78
C ASN A 122 -8.81 -7.28 4.94
N LEU A 123 -8.00 -8.02 4.18
CA LEU A 123 -7.17 -7.47 3.12
C LEU A 123 -8.04 -7.21 1.89
N ARG A 124 -8.20 -5.93 1.53
CA ARG A 124 -9.01 -5.50 0.40
C ARG A 124 -8.24 -5.48 -0.92
N HIS A 125 -7.00 -4.99 -0.88
CA HIS A 125 -6.16 -4.86 -2.07
C HIS A 125 -4.77 -5.43 -1.84
N PHE A 126 -4.29 -6.16 -2.84
CA PHE A 126 -2.88 -6.55 -2.99
C PHE A 126 -2.44 -6.11 -4.39
N CYS A 127 -1.54 -5.15 -4.44
CA CYS A 127 -1.11 -4.54 -5.69
C CYS A 127 0.41 -4.40 -5.75
N PHE A 128 1.05 -5.01 -6.75
CA PHE A 128 2.43 -4.71 -7.10
C PHE A 128 2.52 -3.32 -7.72
N MET A 129 3.51 -2.54 -7.31
CA MET A 129 3.76 -1.20 -7.80
C MET A 129 5.14 -1.12 -8.43
N TYR A 130 5.20 -0.55 -9.61
CA TYR A 130 6.44 -0.33 -10.33
C TYR A 130 6.50 1.11 -10.82
N ALA A 131 7.68 1.70 -10.71
CA ALA A 131 8.02 2.96 -11.35
C ALA A 131 9.50 2.96 -11.72
N ARG A 132 9.88 3.84 -12.62
CA ARG A 132 11.26 4.03 -13.09
C ARG A 132 11.54 5.51 -13.26
N GLN A 133 12.69 5.85 -13.81
CA GLN A 133 13.03 7.24 -14.11
C GLN A 133 11.86 7.98 -14.78
N ASN A 134 11.60 9.18 -14.33
CA ASN A 134 10.45 10.04 -14.65
C ASN A 134 9.11 9.60 -14.03
N GLY A 135 9.01 8.44 -13.36
CA GLY A 135 7.81 8.06 -12.63
C GLY A 135 7.52 9.03 -11.49
N PHE A 136 6.25 9.36 -11.29
CA PHE A 136 5.77 10.26 -10.25
C PHE A 136 4.31 10.00 -9.92
N GLN A 137 3.85 10.57 -8.83
CA GLN A 137 2.43 10.68 -8.49
C GLN A 137 2.22 11.97 -7.72
N SER A 138 1.35 12.84 -8.22
CA SER A 138 0.97 14.08 -7.56
C SER A 138 0.35 13.81 -6.19
N THR A 139 0.44 14.79 -5.30
CA THR A 139 -0.18 14.72 -3.98
C THR A 139 -1.67 14.52 -4.12
N HIS A 140 -2.22 13.56 -3.39
CA HIS A 140 -3.65 13.27 -3.39
C HIS A 140 -4.09 12.69 -2.05
N ILE A 141 -5.40 12.72 -1.80
CA ILE A 141 -6.06 12.18 -0.63
C ILE A 141 -7.10 11.18 -1.13
N HIS A 142 -7.11 9.97 -0.60
CA HIS A 142 -8.19 9.03 -0.92
C HIS A 142 -9.47 9.37 -0.17
N ASN A 143 -9.34 9.88 1.07
CA ASN A 143 -10.45 10.21 1.96
C ASN A 143 -11.53 9.12 2.04
N ILE A 144 -11.08 7.85 2.03
CA ILE A 144 -11.99 6.71 1.99
C ILE A 144 -12.57 6.47 3.38
N SER A 145 -11.69 6.34 4.40
CA SER A 145 -12.12 5.93 5.73
C SER A 145 -10.99 6.08 6.75
N ASP A 146 -11.34 6.51 7.95
CA ASP A 146 -10.49 6.50 9.15
C ASP A 146 -10.23 5.08 9.69
N LYS A 147 -10.70 4.05 9.02
CA LYS A 147 -10.45 2.63 9.30
C LYS A 147 -9.77 1.89 8.15
N THR A 148 -9.30 2.61 7.14
CA THR A 148 -8.55 2.05 6.02
C THR A 148 -7.07 2.18 6.31
N LEU A 149 -6.40 1.06 6.56
CA LEU A 149 -4.97 1.00 6.82
C LEU A 149 -4.23 0.55 5.57
N ILE A 150 -3.30 1.37 5.12
CA ILE A 150 -2.47 1.11 3.94
C ILE A 150 -1.06 0.76 4.40
N ILE A 151 -0.49 -0.28 3.80
CA ILE A 151 0.91 -0.66 3.99
C ILE A 151 1.60 -0.65 2.64
N PHE A 152 2.66 0.13 2.52
CA PHE A 152 3.57 0.08 1.38
C PHE A 152 4.80 -0.71 1.79
N VAL A 153 5.07 -1.84 1.15
CA VAL A 153 6.29 -2.61 1.37
C VAL A 153 7.20 -2.45 0.16
N TYR A 154 8.46 -2.13 0.39
CA TYR A 154 9.40 -1.77 -0.68
C TYR A 154 10.42 -2.87 -0.94
N PHE A 155 10.74 -3.02 -2.23
CA PHE A 155 11.68 -3.99 -2.78
C PHE A 155 12.65 -3.30 -3.74
N SER A 156 13.19 -2.14 -3.35
CA SER A 156 14.06 -1.33 -4.22
C SER A 156 15.42 -1.14 -3.58
N LYS A 157 16.47 -1.55 -4.29
CA LYS A 157 17.87 -1.36 -3.88
C LYS A 157 18.46 -0.09 -4.51
N ASN A 158 19.60 0.34 -4.00
CA ASN A 158 20.35 1.49 -4.50
C ASN A 158 19.63 2.84 -4.34
N TRP A 159 18.77 2.95 -3.31
CA TRP A 159 18.15 4.20 -2.90
C TRP A 159 19.00 4.87 -1.82
N GLU A 160 19.27 6.17 -1.96
CA GLU A 160 20.10 6.95 -1.04
C GLU A 160 19.28 8.08 -0.41
N LYS A 161 19.78 8.60 0.71
CA LYS A 161 19.14 9.75 1.37
C LYS A 161 19.05 10.95 0.43
N GLY A 162 17.83 11.43 0.23
CA GLY A 162 17.53 12.57 -0.65
C GLY A 162 17.05 12.16 -2.04
N ASP A 163 17.17 10.88 -2.41
CA ASP A 163 16.60 10.39 -3.67
C ASP A 163 15.07 10.49 -3.63
N PRO A 164 14.46 11.09 -4.64
CA PRO A 164 13.01 11.14 -4.75
C PRO A 164 12.44 9.78 -5.18
N GLY A 165 11.19 9.50 -4.81
CA GLY A 165 10.46 8.32 -5.28
C GLY A 165 9.94 7.39 -4.21
N GLY A 166 10.25 7.61 -2.93
CA GLY A 166 9.50 7.05 -1.83
C GLY A 166 8.07 7.60 -1.81
N THR A 167 7.12 6.88 -1.22
CA THR A 167 5.81 7.46 -0.96
C THR A 167 5.95 8.48 0.16
N TYR A 168 5.84 9.76 -0.15
CA TYR A 168 5.86 10.80 0.87
C TYR A 168 4.47 11.03 1.47
N LEU A 169 4.45 11.57 2.68
CA LEU A 169 3.26 12.03 3.39
C LEU A 169 3.33 13.55 3.52
N SER A 170 2.20 14.21 3.32
CA SER A 170 2.07 15.67 3.41
C SER A 170 0.86 16.05 4.26
N ASP A 171 0.92 17.20 4.94
CA ASP A 171 -0.18 17.74 5.76
C ASP A 171 -1.30 18.38 4.92
N ALA A 172 -1.16 18.43 3.63
CA ALA A 172 -2.14 18.99 2.71
C ALA A 172 -1.88 18.48 1.30
N SER A 173 -2.70 18.91 0.36
CA SER A 173 -2.49 18.69 -1.07
C SER A 173 -1.22 19.36 -1.63
N ASP A 174 -0.40 19.93 -0.78
CA ASP A 174 0.82 20.67 -1.10
C ASP A 174 2.06 19.85 -0.74
N ASP A 175 2.83 19.41 -1.73
CA ASP A 175 4.07 18.65 -1.56
C ASP A 175 5.24 19.47 -1.01
N SER A 176 5.09 20.79 -0.90
CA SER A 176 6.04 21.64 -0.18
C SER A 176 6.05 21.40 1.33
N LYS A 177 5.03 20.74 1.86
CA LYS A 177 4.85 20.41 3.28
C LYS A 177 5.03 18.94 3.58
N ILE A 178 6.01 18.30 2.98
CA ILE A 178 6.31 16.90 3.23
C ILE A 178 6.66 16.69 4.71
N ILE A 179 5.88 15.86 5.40
CA ILE A 179 6.11 15.45 6.78
C ILE A 179 7.12 14.32 6.85
N PHE A 180 7.04 13.38 5.91
CA PHE A 180 7.89 12.21 5.84
C PHE A 180 8.03 11.73 4.39
N GLU A 181 9.24 11.34 4.02
CA GLU A 181 9.53 10.59 2.79
C GLU A 181 10.57 9.52 3.08
N PRO A 182 10.31 8.24 2.78
CA PRO A 182 11.29 7.19 2.98
C PRO A 182 12.47 7.38 2.02
N ASN A 183 13.67 7.30 2.57
CA ASN A 183 14.93 7.37 1.84
C ASN A 183 15.67 6.01 1.80
N ASP A 184 15.02 4.96 2.24
CA ASP A 184 15.48 3.60 2.21
C ASP A 184 14.30 2.74 1.77
N LEU A 185 14.42 2.09 0.64
CA LEU A 185 13.36 1.28 0.04
C LEU A 185 13.77 -0.20 -0.08
N ASP A 186 14.77 -0.62 0.72
CA ASP A 186 15.28 -1.99 0.75
C ASP A 186 14.76 -2.71 2.01
N ASN A 187 13.83 -3.64 1.85
CA ASN A 187 13.16 -4.36 2.94
C ASN A 187 12.53 -3.44 4.00
N THR A 188 11.81 -2.43 3.55
CA THR A 188 11.17 -1.46 4.45
C THR A 188 9.68 -1.40 4.24
N ALA A 189 8.93 -0.91 5.23
CA ALA A 189 7.50 -0.72 5.13
C ALA A 189 7.04 0.62 5.71
N LEU A 190 6.10 1.26 5.02
CA LEU A 190 5.39 2.45 5.47
C LEU A 190 3.93 2.09 5.74
N PHE A 191 3.47 2.34 6.96
CA PHE A 191 2.08 2.19 7.40
C PHE A 191 1.42 3.55 7.44
N VAL A 192 0.24 3.67 6.88
CA VAL A 192 -0.53 4.92 6.84
C VAL A 192 -1.99 4.62 7.12
N LEU A 193 -2.59 5.33 8.08
CA LEU A 193 -4.05 5.36 8.22
C LEU A 193 -4.60 6.37 7.23
N ASP A 194 -5.50 5.93 6.38
CA ASP A 194 -6.18 6.81 5.43
C ASP A 194 -7.09 7.82 6.15
N GLY A 195 -7.49 8.86 5.45
CA GLY A 195 -8.35 9.90 6.01
C GLY A 195 -8.11 11.26 5.36
N PRO A 196 -8.82 12.29 5.82
CA PRO A 196 -8.83 13.61 5.18
C PRO A 196 -7.48 14.36 5.28
N HIS A 197 -6.59 13.92 6.14
CA HIS A 197 -5.25 14.52 6.31
C HIS A 197 -4.12 13.65 5.76
N ALA A 198 -4.43 12.46 5.24
CA ALA A 198 -3.43 11.50 4.77
C ALA A 198 -3.03 11.76 3.31
N ALA A 199 -2.71 13.01 2.99
CA ALA A 199 -2.19 13.37 1.69
C ALA A 199 -0.84 12.69 1.44
N HIS A 200 -0.67 12.12 0.26
CA HIS A 200 0.55 11.44 -0.11
C HIS A 200 0.78 11.46 -1.62
N GLY A 201 2.00 11.18 -2.02
CA GLY A 201 2.40 11.16 -3.42
C GLY A 201 3.76 10.48 -3.60
N MET A 202 4.32 10.66 -4.76
CA MET A 202 5.65 10.18 -5.11
C MET A 202 6.35 11.25 -5.95
N ARG A 203 7.41 11.83 -5.43
CA ARG A 203 8.20 12.80 -6.20
C ARG A 203 8.81 12.14 -7.43
N LYS A 204 9.00 12.91 -8.47
CA LYS A 204 9.54 12.44 -9.75
C LYS A 204 10.90 11.78 -9.56
N ILE A 205 11.01 10.51 -9.97
CA ILE A 205 12.26 9.74 -9.90
C ILE A 205 13.25 10.30 -10.92
N THR A 206 14.40 10.71 -10.46
CA THR A 206 15.45 11.34 -11.29
C THR A 206 16.56 10.36 -11.69
N LYS A 207 16.74 9.27 -10.95
CA LYS A 207 17.71 8.22 -11.23
C LYS A 207 17.16 7.16 -12.20
N ASP A 208 18.03 6.50 -12.93
CA ASP A 208 17.71 5.29 -13.69
C ASP A 208 17.72 4.07 -12.77
N VAL A 209 16.65 3.94 -12.02
CA VAL A 209 16.43 2.86 -11.04
C VAL A 209 15.02 2.31 -11.16
N GLU A 210 14.82 1.10 -10.69
CA GLU A 210 13.50 0.50 -10.57
C GLU A 210 12.97 0.68 -9.14
N ARG A 211 11.87 1.41 -9.01
CA ARG A 211 11.10 1.44 -7.78
C ARG A 211 10.10 0.30 -7.80
N ARG A 212 10.33 -0.68 -6.95
CA ARG A 212 9.49 -1.85 -6.74
C ARG A 212 8.85 -1.79 -5.37
N GLY A 213 7.60 -2.13 -5.27
CA GLY A 213 6.90 -2.21 -3.99
C GLY A 213 5.56 -2.90 -4.14
N ILE A 214 4.92 -3.14 -3.03
CA ILE A 214 3.52 -3.57 -2.99
C ILE A 214 2.71 -2.60 -2.14
N GLN A 215 1.45 -2.45 -2.48
CA GLN A 215 0.45 -1.79 -1.66
C GLN A 215 -0.52 -2.85 -1.15
N LEU A 216 -0.66 -2.91 0.17
CA LEU A 216 -1.66 -3.69 0.87
C LEU A 216 -2.65 -2.72 1.50
N THR A 217 -3.95 -2.96 1.31
CA THR A 217 -4.99 -2.11 1.91
C THR A 217 -5.90 -2.99 2.76
N TYR A 218 -5.98 -2.68 4.05
CA TYR A 218 -6.81 -3.38 5.01
C TYR A 218 -7.97 -2.50 5.46
N GLU A 219 -9.14 -3.11 5.59
CA GLU A 219 -10.37 -2.41 5.92
C GLU A 219 -11.35 -3.34 6.62
N PRO A 220 -12.28 -2.82 7.45
CA PRO A 220 -13.40 -3.61 7.95
C PRO A 220 -14.32 -4.04 6.80
N TYR A 221 -14.71 -5.31 6.84
CA TYR A 221 -15.67 -5.90 5.91
C TYR A 221 -16.73 -6.68 6.68
N SER A 222 -17.96 -6.67 6.19
CA SER A 222 -19.02 -7.57 6.65
C SER A 222 -19.83 -8.07 5.46
N GLU A 223 -20.36 -9.28 5.58
CA GLU A 223 -21.19 -9.88 4.54
C GLU A 223 -22.47 -9.07 4.25
N THR A 224 -23.00 -8.40 5.27
CA THR A 224 -24.25 -7.61 5.16
C THR A 224 -24.03 -6.25 4.50
N ASP A 225 -22.90 -5.61 4.80
CA ASP A 225 -22.68 -4.20 4.45
C ASP A 225 -21.53 -3.99 3.46
N GLY A 226 -20.75 -5.03 3.16
CA GLY A 226 -19.55 -4.92 2.33
C GLY A 226 -18.40 -4.17 3.02
N TRP A 227 -17.59 -3.49 2.23
CA TRP A 227 -16.43 -2.74 2.70
C TRP A 227 -16.82 -1.44 3.40
N TYR A 228 -16.23 -1.19 4.57
CA TYR A 228 -16.54 0.00 5.37
C TYR A 228 -16.27 1.31 4.63
N GLY A 229 -15.16 1.43 3.92
CA GLY A 229 -14.82 2.62 3.15
C GLY A 229 -15.77 2.87 1.99
N ALA A 230 -16.25 1.82 1.32
CA ALA A 230 -17.24 1.96 0.24
C ALA A 230 -18.55 2.62 0.73
N ARG A 231 -18.95 2.34 1.97
CA ARG A 231 -20.13 2.95 2.62
C ARG A 231 -19.92 4.41 3.00
N LYS A 232 -18.68 4.82 3.21
CA LYS A 232 -18.33 6.17 3.63
C LYS A 232 -17.99 7.10 2.47
N ARG A 233 -17.87 6.56 1.25
CA ARG A 233 -17.69 7.40 0.07
C ARG A 233 -18.88 8.34 -0.07
N LYS A 234 -18.67 9.56 0.33
CA LYS A 234 -19.51 10.64 -0.19
C LYS A 234 -19.28 10.69 -1.72
N PRO A 235 -20.33 10.95 -2.53
CA PRO A 235 -20.10 11.31 -3.91
C PRO A 235 -19.01 12.39 -3.90
N PHE A 236 -18.05 12.28 -4.79
CA PHE A 236 -16.90 13.18 -4.93
C PHE A 236 -17.41 14.62 -4.90
N GLU A 237 -17.42 15.24 -3.74
CA GLU A 237 -17.34 16.68 -3.67
C GLU A 237 -15.88 16.94 -4.03
N ALA A 238 -15.64 17.43 -5.25
CA ALA A 238 -14.37 17.98 -5.61
C ALA A 238 -13.98 18.92 -4.47
N ILE A 239 -12.99 18.51 -3.68
CA ILE A 239 -12.34 19.46 -2.78
C ILE A 239 -11.62 20.36 -3.74
N ASP A 240 -12.10 21.57 -3.91
CA ASP A 240 -11.38 22.62 -4.61
C ASP A 240 -10.02 22.71 -3.93
N LEU A 241 -9.01 22.18 -4.63
CA LEU A 241 -7.60 22.17 -4.24
C LEU A 241 -7.00 23.53 -4.50
#